data_738663d39035ce47f57e0bddc4ef038c
#
_entry.id   738663d39035ce47f57e0bddc4ef038c
#
_cell.length_a   1.000
_cell.length_b   1.000
_cell.length_c   1.000
_cell.angle_alpha   90.00
_cell.angle_beta   90.00
_cell.angle_gamma   90.00
#
_symmetry.space_group_name_H-M   'P 1'
#
loop_
_entity.id
_entity.type
_entity.pdbx_description
1 polymer ?
#
loop_
_entity_poly.entity_id
_entity_poly.type
_entity_poly.pdbx_seq_one_letter_code
_entity_poly.pdbx_strand_id
1 'polypeptide(L)'
;HEGDETRTVVFSGDIGNVDQPIIRDPQFFDSADYVLTESTYGDRNHTEVWSYTGQLAEIIDETLGKGGNVVIPSFAVGRTQELLYFIREIKDKQLVKSNPDFPVYIDSPLARRATTIFTGDLDGYLDADALALVQDGTHMFNFSNLRMTETVEESKGLNEDGIPKVIISASGMCDAGRIR
;
A
#
# COMPACT_ATOMS: atom_id res chain seq x y z
N HIS A 1 18.86 -27.51 20.95
CA HIS A 1 19.11 -28.38 22.13
C HIS A 1 20.61 -28.61 22.29
N GLU A 2 21.12 -28.42 23.47
CA GLU A 2 22.51 -28.77 23.82
C GLU A 2 22.45 -29.63 25.09
N GLY A 3 22.65 -30.93 24.92
CA GLY A 3 22.37 -31.90 25.97
C GLY A 3 20.87 -31.94 26.30
N ASP A 4 20.54 -31.80 27.59
CA ASP A 4 19.18 -31.78 28.11
C ASP A 4 18.59 -30.33 28.17
N GLU A 5 19.37 -29.32 27.77
CA GLU A 5 18.91 -27.92 27.78
C GLU A 5 18.20 -27.56 26.49
N THR A 6 17.05 -26.88 26.60
CA THR A 6 16.32 -26.27 25.51
C THR A 6 16.49 -24.77 25.60
N ARG A 7 16.84 -24.12 24.50
CA ARG A 7 16.89 -22.66 24.35
C ARG A 7 15.96 -22.20 23.26
N THR A 8 15.28 -21.10 23.52
CA THR A 8 14.38 -20.46 22.54
C THR A 8 15.08 -19.26 21.93
N VAL A 9 15.15 -19.24 20.62
CA VAL A 9 15.71 -18.11 19.85
C VAL A 9 14.61 -17.54 18.96
N VAL A 10 14.40 -16.23 19.06
CA VAL A 10 13.47 -15.50 18.20
C VAL A 10 14.25 -14.67 17.19
N PHE A 11 13.90 -14.81 15.93
CA PHE A 11 14.36 -13.96 14.83
C PHE A 11 13.19 -13.11 14.36
N SER A 12 13.31 -11.79 14.45
CA SER A 12 12.20 -10.90 14.06
C SER A 12 11.94 -10.87 12.56
N GLY A 13 12.97 -11.07 11.74
CA GLY A 13 12.92 -10.60 10.37
C GLY A 13 12.66 -9.09 10.34
N ASP A 14 11.96 -8.61 9.32
CA ASP A 14 11.48 -7.23 9.26
C ASP A 14 10.21 -7.13 10.12
N ILE A 15 10.20 -6.19 11.06
CA ILE A 15 9.05 -5.96 11.95
C ILE A 15 8.20 -4.85 11.31
N GLY A 16 6.94 -5.18 10.98
CA GLY A 16 5.96 -4.18 10.52
C GLY A 16 5.48 -3.29 11.67
N ASN A 17 4.81 -2.20 11.31
CA ASN A 17 4.08 -1.40 12.27
C ASN A 17 2.79 -2.10 12.72
N VAL A 18 2.27 -1.69 13.86
CA VAL A 18 0.91 -2.01 14.30
C VAL A 18 -0.11 -1.10 13.60
N ASP A 19 -1.37 -1.49 13.61
CA ASP A 19 -2.49 -0.74 13.02
C ASP A 19 -2.29 -0.43 11.52
N GLN A 20 -1.58 -1.30 10.79
CA GLN A 20 -1.49 -1.20 9.34
C GLN A 20 -2.79 -1.73 8.71
N PRO A 21 -3.35 -1.05 7.69
CA PRO A 21 -4.57 -1.52 7.06
C PRO A 21 -4.34 -2.85 6.31
N ILE A 22 -5.41 -3.59 6.14
CA ILE A 22 -5.52 -4.82 5.33
C ILE A 22 -5.08 -6.07 6.08
N ILE A 23 -3.91 -6.06 6.73
CA ILE A 23 -3.34 -7.25 7.37
C ILE A 23 -3.33 -7.11 8.88
N ARG A 24 -3.40 -8.25 9.56
CA ARG A 24 -3.34 -8.31 11.02
C ARG A 24 -2.00 -7.79 11.55
N ASP A 25 -2.05 -7.27 12.76
CA ASP A 25 -0.85 -6.88 13.48
C ASP A 25 0.12 -8.04 13.69
N PRO A 26 1.42 -7.72 13.84
CA PRO A 26 2.43 -8.72 14.19
C PRO A 26 2.09 -9.44 15.50
N GLN A 27 2.38 -10.74 15.55
CA GLN A 27 2.30 -11.49 16.79
C GLN A 27 3.59 -11.31 17.59
N PHE A 28 3.44 -10.96 18.87
CA PHE A 28 4.55 -10.80 19.78
C PHE A 28 4.78 -12.09 20.58
N PHE A 29 6.02 -12.31 20.99
CA PHE A 29 6.43 -13.43 21.85
C PHE A 29 6.58 -12.94 23.28
N ASP A 30 6.06 -13.70 24.24
CA ASP A 30 6.11 -13.32 25.65
C ASP A 30 7.52 -13.49 26.25
N SER A 31 8.30 -14.45 25.74
CA SER A 31 9.64 -14.74 26.25
C SER A 31 10.51 -15.45 25.21
N ALA A 32 11.80 -15.23 25.32
CA ALA A 32 12.84 -15.97 24.61
C ALA A 32 14.15 -15.91 25.40
N ASP A 33 15.04 -16.91 25.21
CA ASP A 33 16.40 -16.87 25.75
C ASP A 33 17.28 -15.90 24.96
N TYR A 34 17.08 -15.84 23.64
CA TYR A 34 17.81 -14.97 22.73
C TYR A 34 16.88 -14.34 21.72
N VAL A 35 17.12 -13.05 21.41
CA VAL A 35 16.36 -12.32 20.39
C VAL A 35 17.34 -11.69 19.41
N LEU A 36 17.16 -11.99 18.13
CA LEU A 36 17.79 -11.28 17.00
C LEU A 36 16.73 -10.46 16.32
N THR A 37 16.89 -9.14 16.39
CA THR A 37 15.89 -8.19 15.84
C THR A 37 16.55 -7.21 14.90
N GLU A 38 15.77 -6.76 13.87
CA GLU A 38 16.15 -5.60 13.10
C GLU A 38 16.20 -4.35 13.98
N SER A 39 16.85 -3.29 13.49
CA SER A 39 16.90 -1.99 14.15
C SER A 39 16.98 -0.83 13.16
N THR A 40 16.35 -0.96 12.03
CA THR A 40 16.36 0.02 10.92
C THR A 40 15.96 1.42 11.39
N TYR A 41 14.95 1.50 12.23
CA TYR A 41 14.48 2.73 12.87
C TYR A 41 14.66 2.71 14.40
N GLY A 42 15.62 1.94 14.90
CA GLY A 42 15.86 1.79 16.33
C GLY A 42 16.34 3.05 17.06
N ASP A 43 16.73 4.08 16.31
CA ASP A 43 17.21 5.39 16.81
C ASP A 43 16.13 6.48 16.82
N ARG A 44 14.91 6.21 16.34
CA ARG A 44 13.86 7.23 16.19
C ARG A 44 12.45 6.64 16.20
N ASN A 45 11.48 7.48 16.52
CA ASN A 45 10.07 7.16 16.33
C ASN A 45 9.61 7.64 14.95
N HIS A 46 8.63 6.94 14.38
CA HIS A 46 7.91 7.45 13.22
C HIS A 46 7.10 8.69 13.60
N THR A 47 6.94 9.60 12.64
CA THR A 47 6.03 10.74 12.79
C THR A 47 4.61 10.19 12.91
N GLU A 48 3.88 10.63 13.92
CA GLU A 48 2.46 10.31 14.03
C GLU A 48 1.69 10.92 12.85
N VAL A 49 0.97 10.10 12.14
CA VAL A 49 0.09 10.53 11.04
C VAL A 49 -1.34 10.27 11.46
N TRP A 50 -2.03 11.33 11.83
CA TRP A 50 -3.41 11.30 12.33
C TRP A 50 -4.43 10.79 11.30
N SER A 51 -4.13 10.94 10.00
CA SER A 51 -5.00 10.49 8.92
C SER A 51 -4.23 10.41 7.60
N TYR A 52 -3.78 9.23 7.24
CA TYR A 52 -3.19 8.99 5.91
C TYR A 52 -4.17 9.29 4.78
N THR A 53 -5.41 8.85 4.90
CA THR A 53 -6.48 9.08 3.94
C THR A 53 -6.74 10.58 3.72
N GLY A 54 -6.84 11.36 4.82
CA GLY A 54 -7.09 12.81 4.73
C GLY A 54 -5.96 13.56 4.05
N GLN A 55 -4.72 13.34 4.47
CA GLN A 55 -3.55 14.00 3.87
C GLN A 55 -3.37 13.64 2.41
N LEU A 56 -3.55 12.36 2.06
CA LEU A 56 -3.47 11.91 0.67
C LEU A 56 -4.56 12.55 -0.18
N ALA A 57 -5.78 12.66 0.34
CA ALA A 57 -6.89 13.32 -0.34
C ALA A 57 -6.61 14.81 -0.61
N GLU A 58 -6.05 15.54 0.36
CA GLU A 58 -5.67 16.95 0.20
C GLU A 58 -4.62 17.13 -0.90
N ILE A 59 -3.56 16.31 -0.89
CA ILE A 59 -2.51 16.36 -1.93
C ILE A 59 -3.09 16.07 -3.31
N ILE A 60 -3.96 15.06 -3.42
CA ILE A 60 -4.61 14.71 -4.68
C ILE A 60 -5.50 15.87 -5.14
N ASP A 61 -6.36 16.39 -4.28
CA ASP A 61 -7.32 17.45 -4.62
C ASP A 61 -6.61 18.72 -5.09
N GLU A 62 -5.60 19.16 -4.35
CA GLU A 62 -4.79 20.35 -4.71
C GLU A 62 -4.05 20.16 -6.04
N THR A 63 -3.42 19.00 -6.24
CA THR A 63 -2.59 18.75 -7.43
C THR A 63 -3.44 18.60 -8.68
N LEU A 64 -4.50 17.79 -8.63
CA LEU A 64 -5.41 17.61 -9.76
C LEU A 64 -6.18 18.89 -10.08
N GLY A 65 -6.57 19.68 -9.05
CA GLY A 65 -7.23 20.97 -9.23
C GLY A 65 -6.37 22.00 -9.96
N LYS A 66 -5.06 21.86 -9.91
CA LYS A 66 -4.08 22.66 -10.67
C LYS A 66 -3.76 22.08 -12.06
N GLY A 67 -4.37 20.96 -12.44
CA GLY A 67 -4.12 20.27 -13.71
C GLY A 67 -2.86 19.39 -13.71
N GLY A 68 -2.27 19.12 -12.54
CA GLY A 68 -1.08 18.28 -12.39
C GLY A 68 -1.39 16.80 -12.16
N ASN A 69 -0.36 15.96 -12.19
CA ASN A 69 -0.42 14.54 -11.85
C ASN A 69 0.20 14.29 -10.48
N VAL A 70 -0.39 13.35 -9.71
CA VAL A 70 0.21 12.81 -8.50
C VAL A 70 0.92 11.50 -8.85
N VAL A 71 2.25 11.47 -8.71
CA VAL A 71 3.05 10.27 -8.96
C VAL A 71 3.55 9.74 -7.62
N ILE A 72 3.20 8.50 -7.32
CA ILE A 72 3.52 7.85 -6.04
C ILE A 72 4.49 6.70 -6.29
N PRO A 73 5.76 6.83 -5.89
CA PRO A 73 6.71 5.71 -5.90
C PRO A 73 6.25 4.65 -4.91
N SER A 74 6.18 3.40 -5.35
CA SER A 74 5.68 2.34 -4.49
C SER A 74 6.31 0.99 -4.77
N PHE A 75 6.54 0.21 -3.71
CA PHE A 75 6.84 -1.21 -3.87
C PHE A 75 5.60 -1.94 -4.40
N ALA A 76 5.86 -2.92 -5.28
CA ALA A 76 4.79 -3.66 -5.95
C ALA A 76 3.94 -4.51 -4.99
N VAL A 77 4.52 -4.93 -3.86
CA VAL A 77 3.87 -5.76 -2.84
C VAL A 77 3.76 -4.97 -1.53
N GLY A 78 2.62 -5.03 -0.88
CA GLY A 78 2.29 -4.36 0.36
C GLY A 78 1.88 -2.90 0.14
N ARG A 79 2.82 -1.99 -0.07
CA ARG A 79 2.57 -0.55 -0.16
C ARG A 79 1.59 -0.15 -1.27
N THR A 80 1.66 -0.80 -2.44
CA THR A 80 0.69 -0.52 -3.51
C THR A 80 -0.74 -0.87 -3.08
N GLN A 81 -0.93 -1.99 -2.40
CA GLN A 81 -2.23 -2.44 -1.92
C GLN A 81 -2.78 -1.51 -0.83
N GLU A 82 -1.96 -1.04 0.10
CA GLU A 82 -2.34 -0.02 1.09
C GLU A 82 -2.80 1.28 0.42
N LEU A 83 -2.06 1.76 -0.59
CA LEU A 83 -2.44 2.96 -1.35
C LEU A 83 -3.79 2.79 -2.05
N LEU A 84 -4.04 1.62 -2.66
CA LEU A 84 -5.32 1.33 -3.29
C LEU A 84 -6.47 1.31 -2.27
N TYR A 85 -6.23 0.76 -1.10
CA TYR A 85 -7.19 0.74 0.01
C TYR A 85 -7.57 2.18 0.43
N PHE A 86 -6.58 3.04 0.65
CA PHE A 86 -6.83 4.46 0.98
C PHE A 86 -7.51 5.23 -0.15
N ILE A 87 -7.09 5.01 -1.40
CA ILE A 87 -7.70 5.70 -2.55
C ILE A 87 -9.15 5.26 -2.75
N ARG A 88 -9.48 3.98 -2.54
CA ARG A 88 -10.86 3.52 -2.53
C ARG A 88 -11.68 4.30 -1.48
N GLU A 89 -11.18 4.39 -0.26
CA GLU A 89 -11.84 5.14 0.82
C GLU A 89 -12.02 6.62 0.46
N ILE A 90 -11.00 7.25 -0.14
CA ILE A 90 -11.06 8.64 -0.63
C ILE A 90 -12.19 8.81 -1.66
N LYS A 91 -12.33 7.88 -2.59
CA LYS A 91 -13.38 7.90 -3.60
C LYS A 91 -14.76 7.63 -3.02
N ASP A 92 -14.90 6.63 -2.16
CA ASP A 92 -16.17 6.28 -1.52
C ASP A 92 -16.70 7.46 -0.67
N LYS A 93 -15.82 8.16 0.03
CA LYS A 93 -16.14 9.35 0.83
C LYS A 93 -16.16 10.65 0.02
N GLN A 94 -15.83 10.61 -1.27
CA GLN A 94 -15.74 11.77 -2.17
C GLN A 94 -14.91 12.91 -1.57
N LEU A 95 -13.72 12.60 -1.05
CA LEU A 95 -12.86 13.59 -0.38
C LEU A 95 -12.17 14.54 -1.37
N VAL A 96 -11.91 14.11 -2.62
CA VAL A 96 -11.36 14.93 -3.68
C VAL A 96 -12.51 15.64 -4.42
N LYS A 97 -12.53 16.97 -4.35
CA LYS A 97 -13.63 17.79 -4.90
C LYS A 97 -13.34 18.34 -6.29
N SER A 98 -12.07 18.63 -6.59
CA SER A 98 -11.66 19.18 -7.89
C SER A 98 -11.90 18.21 -9.05
N ASN A 99 -11.79 16.91 -8.80
CA ASN A 99 -12.03 15.85 -9.77
C ASN A 99 -12.46 14.55 -9.04
N PRO A 100 -13.74 14.40 -8.65
CA PRO A 100 -14.19 13.24 -7.88
C PRO A 100 -13.95 11.89 -8.57
N ASP A 101 -14.01 11.89 -9.91
CA ASP A 101 -13.82 10.70 -10.75
C ASP A 101 -12.39 10.52 -11.29
N PHE A 102 -11.41 11.13 -10.64
CA PHE A 102 -10.02 11.10 -11.10
C PHE A 102 -9.53 9.68 -11.44
N PRO A 103 -8.79 9.51 -12.55
CA PRO A 103 -8.23 8.22 -12.91
C PRO A 103 -7.02 7.88 -12.04
N VAL A 104 -6.90 6.59 -11.70
CA VAL A 104 -5.77 6.02 -10.95
C VAL A 104 -5.14 4.93 -11.78
N TYR A 105 -3.83 4.97 -11.94
CA TYR A 105 -3.07 3.99 -12.69
C TYR A 105 -2.10 3.23 -11.79
N ILE A 106 -2.12 1.89 -11.89
CA ILE A 106 -1.05 1.05 -11.39
C ILE A 106 -0.08 0.81 -12.55
N ASP A 107 1.04 1.51 -12.52
CA ASP A 107 2.06 1.38 -13.55
C ASP A 107 3.17 0.39 -13.13
N SER A 108 2.76 -0.85 -12.92
CA SER A 108 3.63 -1.98 -12.54
C SER A 108 2.95 -3.32 -12.81
N PRO A 109 3.46 -4.13 -13.75
CA PRO A 109 2.94 -5.49 -13.98
C PRO A 109 3.05 -6.40 -12.75
N LEU A 110 4.10 -6.22 -11.93
CA LEU A 110 4.27 -6.98 -10.70
C LEU A 110 3.24 -6.58 -9.64
N ALA A 111 2.98 -5.29 -9.48
CA ALA A 111 1.96 -4.80 -8.55
C ALA A 111 0.56 -5.32 -8.92
N ARG A 112 0.23 -5.38 -10.21
CA ARG A 112 -1.01 -5.99 -10.70
C ARG A 112 -1.14 -7.44 -10.25
N ARG A 113 -0.09 -8.26 -10.44
CA ARG A 113 -0.08 -9.68 -10.03
C ARG A 113 -0.21 -9.81 -8.51
N ALA A 114 0.52 -9.00 -7.74
CA ALA A 114 0.41 -8.98 -6.30
C ALA A 114 -1.02 -8.63 -5.85
N THR A 115 -1.64 -7.59 -6.41
CA THR A 115 -3.01 -7.21 -6.09
C THR A 115 -4.01 -8.34 -6.36
N THR A 116 -3.81 -9.12 -7.43
CA THR A 116 -4.65 -10.30 -7.70
C THR A 116 -4.54 -11.36 -6.59
N ILE A 117 -3.36 -11.53 -5.99
CA ILE A 117 -3.18 -12.45 -4.85
C ILE A 117 -3.93 -11.92 -3.62
N PHE A 118 -3.84 -10.61 -3.35
CA PHE A 118 -4.56 -9.96 -2.25
C PHE A 118 -6.09 -9.93 -2.42
N THR A 119 -6.61 -10.23 -3.61
CA THR A 119 -8.06 -10.42 -3.84
C THR A 119 -8.50 -11.87 -3.71
N GLY A 120 -7.57 -12.80 -3.48
CA GLY A 120 -7.84 -14.21 -3.26
C GLY A 120 -8.29 -14.53 -1.84
N ASP A 121 -8.19 -15.80 -1.49
CA ASP A 121 -8.49 -16.28 -0.14
C ASP A 121 -7.37 -15.85 0.84
N LEU A 122 -7.65 -14.81 1.60
CA LEU A 122 -6.79 -14.29 2.66
C LEU A 122 -7.39 -14.54 4.05
N ASP A 123 -8.25 -15.55 4.19
CA ASP A 123 -8.80 -15.90 5.49
C ASP A 123 -7.68 -16.14 6.51
N GLY A 124 -7.83 -15.51 7.68
CA GLY A 124 -6.80 -15.56 8.72
C GLY A 124 -5.65 -14.55 8.60
N TYR A 125 -5.53 -13.80 7.51
CA TYR A 125 -4.48 -12.77 7.32
C TYR A 125 -5.02 -11.34 7.38
N LEU A 126 -6.31 -11.14 7.05
CA LEU A 126 -6.94 -9.82 7.06
C LEU A 126 -7.18 -9.32 8.48
N ASP A 127 -7.04 -7.99 8.67
CA ASP A 127 -7.54 -7.30 9.84
C ASP A 127 -9.09 -7.30 9.88
N ALA A 128 -9.65 -6.80 10.98
CA ALA A 128 -11.10 -6.82 11.18
C ALA A 128 -11.85 -5.94 10.16
N ASP A 129 -11.28 -4.80 9.79
CA ASP A 129 -11.91 -3.83 8.89
C ASP A 129 -11.89 -4.34 7.44
N ALA A 130 -10.76 -4.87 6.98
CA ALA A 130 -10.65 -5.48 5.66
C ALA A 130 -11.56 -6.72 5.54
N LEU A 131 -11.62 -7.53 6.60
CA LEU A 131 -12.51 -8.70 6.64
C LEU A 131 -13.98 -8.28 6.53
N ALA A 132 -14.40 -7.25 7.26
CA ALA A 132 -15.76 -6.73 7.20
C ALA A 132 -16.12 -6.26 5.78
N LEU A 133 -15.20 -5.53 5.11
CA LEU A 133 -15.39 -5.09 3.73
C LEU A 133 -15.60 -6.27 2.76
N VAL A 134 -14.78 -7.32 2.90
CA VAL A 134 -14.90 -8.52 2.04
C VAL A 134 -16.23 -9.25 2.30
N GLN A 135 -16.64 -9.36 3.55
CA GLN A 135 -17.92 -9.98 3.93
C GLN A 135 -19.13 -9.21 3.40
N ASP A 136 -19.06 -7.89 3.33
CA ASP A 136 -20.08 -7.04 2.72
C ASP A 136 -20.07 -7.10 1.18
N GLY A 137 -19.18 -7.87 0.57
CA GLY A 137 -19.04 -7.99 -0.88
C GLY A 137 -18.32 -6.81 -1.52
N THR A 138 -17.68 -5.96 -0.73
CA THR A 138 -16.90 -4.82 -1.21
C THR A 138 -15.52 -5.28 -1.67
N HIS A 139 -15.13 -4.90 -2.87
CA HIS A 139 -13.79 -5.16 -3.38
C HIS A 139 -12.80 -4.14 -2.82
N MET A 140 -11.87 -4.58 -1.94
CA MET A 140 -10.90 -3.71 -1.26
C MET A 140 -10.07 -2.83 -2.20
N PHE A 141 -9.78 -3.32 -3.41
CA PHE A 141 -8.87 -2.68 -4.37
C PHE A 141 -9.54 -2.34 -5.70
N ASN A 142 -10.87 -2.37 -5.76
CA ASN A 142 -11.59 -2.05 -6.99
C ASN A 142 -12.49 -0.83 -6.77
N PHE A 143 -12.33 0.16 -7.62
CA PHE A 143 -13.10 1.39 -7.62
C PHE A 143 -13.17 1.98 -9.04
N SER A 144 -14.04 2.96 -9.24
CA SER A 144 -14.21 3.62 -10.53
C SER A 144 -12.89 4.24 -11.04
N ASN A 145 -12.63 4.08 -12.32
CA ASN A 145 -11.44 4.63 -13.00
C ASN A 145 -10.07 4.11 -12.50
N LEU A 146 -10.03 2.94 -11.83
CA LEU A 146 -8.78 2.22 -11.62
C LEU A 146 -8.37 1.54 -12.94
N ARG A 147 -7.14 1.78 -13.36
CA ARG A 147 -6.54 1.21 -14.58
C ARG A 147 -5.16 0.64 -14.28
N MET A 148 -4.75 -0.33 -15.08
CA MET A 148 -3.45 -1.00 -14.94
C MET A 148 -2.75 -0.97 -16.29
N THR A 149 -1.50 -0.50 -16.33
CA THR A 149 -0.69 -0.56 -17.53
C THR A 149 -0.01 -1.92 -17.66
N GLU A 150 -0.02 -2.49 -18.84
CA GLU A 150 0.62 -3.77 -19.13
C GLU A 150 1.92 -3.57 -19.91
N THR A 151 1.87 -2.72 -20.92
CA THR A 151 2.99 -2.49 -21.84
C THR A 151 3.82 -1.26 -21.47
N VAL A 152 5.00 -1.16 -22.05
CA VAL A 152 5.87 0.03 -21.91
C VAL A 152 5.27 1.22 -22.64
N GLU A 153 4.60 0.97 -23.76
CA GLU A 153 3.92 1.99 -24.57
C GLU A 153 2.79 2.64 -23.79
N GLU A 154 1.96 1.84 -23.10
CA GLU A 154 0.91 2.37 -22.22
C GLU A 154 1.50 3.20 -21.07
N SER A 155 2.58 2.74 -20.46
CA SER A 155 3.29 3.48 -19.41
C SER A 155 3.80 4.83 -19.91
N LYS A 156 4.43 4.88 -21.09
CA LYS A 156 4.88 6.13 -21.71
C LYS A 156 3.73 7.06 -22.07
N GLY A 157 2.61 6.51 -22.52
CA GLY A 157 1.40 7.28 -22.85
C GLY A 157 0.83 8.06 -21.66
N LEU A 158 1.08 7.62 -20.40
CA LEU A 158 0.67 8.36 -19.22
C LEU A 158 1.35 9.73 -19.09
N ASN A 159 2.53 9.90 -19.66
CA ASN A 159 3.28 11.16 -19.65
C ASN A 159 2.77 12.16 -20.71
N GLU A 160 2.17 11.64 -21.77
CA GLU A 160 1.71 12.43 -22.92
C GLU A 160 0.22 12.84 -22.79
N ASP A 161 -0.53 12.08 -22.00
CA ASP A 161 -1.94 12.32 -21.73
C ASP A 161 -2.10 13.50 -20.76
N GLY A 162 -2.71 14.59 -21.22
CA GLY A 162 -2.94 15.81 -20.45
C GLY A 162 -4.04 15.73 -19.38
N ILE A 163 -4.61 14.53 -19.11
CA ILE A 163 -5.66 14.36 -18.09
C ILE A 163 -5.01 14.23 -16.71
N PRO A 164 -5.35 15.08 -15.73
CA PRO A 164 -4.87 14.96 -14.36
C PRO A 164 -5.22 13.60 -13.75
N LYS A 165 -4.24 12.92 -13.18
CA LYS A 165 -4.36 11.54 -12.70
C LYS A 165 -3.45 11.23 -11.53
N VAL A 166 -3.73 10.13 -10.85
CA VAL A 166 -2.83 9.51 -9.87
C VAL A 166 -2.13 8.33 -10.52
N ILE A 167 -0.81 8.24 -10.39
CA ILE A 167 0.01 7.16 -10.94
C ILE A 167 0.79 6.52 -9.80
N ILE A 168 0.53 5.24 -9.53
CA ILE A 168 1.29 4.43 -8.57
C ILE A 168 2.28 3.61 -9.38
N SER A 169 3.57 3.90 -9.26
CA SER A 169 4.60 3.31 -10.11
C SER A 169 5.74 2.68 -9.31
N ALA A 170 6.25 1.55 -9.77
CA ALA A 170 7.45 0.91 -9.24
C ALA A 170 8.71 1.47 -9.94
N SER A 171 9.85 1.65 -9.23
CA SER A 171 10.13 1.17 -7.88
C SER A 171 9.89 2.26 -6.82
N GLY A 172 9.71 1.80 -5.57
CA GLY A 172 9.52 2.69 -4.42
C GLY A 172 10.72 3.59 -4.11
N MET A 173 11.91 3.27 -4.61
CA MET A 173 13.15 4.05 -4.41
C MET A 173 13.46 5.00 -5.58
N CYS A 174 12.65 5.04 -6.63
CA CYS A 174 12.82 5.86 -7.84
C CYS A 174 14.12 5.64 -8.61
N ASP A 175 14.86 4.58 -8.34
CA ASP A 175 16.16 4.29 -8.96
C ASP A 175 16.07 3.33 -10.15
N ALA A 176 14.97 2.64 -10.29
CA ALA A 176 14.70 1.68 -11.35
C ALA A 176 13.20 1.57 -11.65
N GLY A 177 12.85 0.86 -12.71
CA GLY A 177 11.46 0.58 -13.07
C GLY A 177 10.81 1.67 -13.91
N ARG A 178 9.47 1.65 -13.97
CA ARG A 178 8.70 2.56 -14.82
C ARG A 178 8.59 3.99 -14.32
N ILE A 179 8.95 4.22 -13.06
CA ILE A 179 8.92 5.55 -12.44
C ILE A 179 10.01 6.50 -12.98
N ARG A 180 10.97 5.98 -13.75
CA ARG A 180 12.09 6.75 -14.32
C ARG A 180 11.73 7.40 -15.66
#